data_eaac8751c255544bd28cdb1302fa90d4
#
_entry.id   eaac8751c255544bd28cdb1302fa90d4
#
_cell.length_a   1.000
_cell.length_b   1.000
_cell.length_c   1.000
_cell.angle_alpha   90.00
_cell.angle_beta   90.00
_cell.angle_gamma   90.00
#
_symmetry.space_group_name_H-M   'P 1'
#
loop_
_entity.id
_entity.type
_entity.pdbx_description
1 polymer ?
#
loop_
_entity_poly.entity_id
_entity_poly.type
_entity_poly.pdbx_seq_one_letter_code
_entity_poly.pdbx_strand_id
1 'polypeptide(L)'
;KLVKTPYILFIDADVRFFKDTVIRDAVYTFERDDLDLLGLYIKCYDDDFRAKVGFGLFNVINAVMQHFIPFAVGAFMLTRKDRFDELGGFPSKYETSEDFFLSKMYDVKKFKLINHHFGQDSRRFKKMGYTGMAWYLIKNFWNRNNERFWKDRDYSNYWN
;
A
#
# COMPACT_ATOMS: atom_id res chain seq x y z
N LYS A 1 20.29 -3.48 -5.50
CA LYS A 1 21.44 -4.33 -5.92
C LYS A 1 21.67 -5.57 -5.04
N LEU A 2 21.03 -5.68 -3.85
CA LEU A 2 21.17 -6.85 -2.96
C LEU A 2 20.27 -8.04 -3.38
N VAL A 3 19.08 -7.75 -3.94
CA VAL A 3 18.13 -8.78 -4.38
C VAL A 3 18.59 -9.41 -5.69
N LYS A 4 18.73 -10.74 -5.70
CA LYS A 4 19.16 -11.54 -6.88
C LYS A 4 17.99 -12.32 -7.50
N THR A 5 16.85 -12.36 -6.84
CA THR A 5 15.63 -13.04 -7.32
C THR A 5 14.87 -12.17 -8.33
N PRO A 6 14.04 -12.76 -9.22
CA PRO A 6 13.27 -12.00 -10.21
C PRO A 6 12.16 -11.14 -9.59
N TYR A 7 11.77 -11.43 -8.35
CA TYR A 7 10.72 -10.73 -7.64
C TYR A 7 11.25 -10.12 -6.33
N ILE A 8 10.64 -8.99 -5.93
CA ILE A 8 10.88 -8.33 -4.65
C ILE A 8 9.56 -8.29 -3.89
N LEU A 9 9.57 -8.72 -2.64
CA LEU A 9 8.46 -8.58 -1.73
C LEU A 9 8.86 -7.63 -0.59
N PHE A 10 8.18 -6.48 -0.51
CA PHE A 10 8.28 -5.55 0.61
C PHE A 10 7.21 -5.89 1.64
N ILE A 11 7.60 -6.02 2.89
CA ILE A 11 6.71 -6.29 4.03
C ILE A 11 7.17 -5.46 5.21
N ASP A 12 6.24 -4.74 5.85
CA ASP A 12 6.52 -4.04 7.11
C ASP A 12 6.67 -5.05 8.26
N ALA A 13 7.53 -4.73 9.22
CA ALA A 13 7.87 -5.62 10.33
C ALA A 13 6.71 -5.90 11.30
N ASP A 14 5.68 -5.05 11.31
CA ASP A 14 4.49 -5.16 12.18
C ASP A 14 3.27 -5.78 11.48
N VAL A 15 3.43 -6.27 10.25
CA VAL A 15 2.39 -6.97 9.49
C VAL A 15 2.11 -8.35 10.09
N ARG A 16 0.82 -8.71 10.18
CA ARG A 16 0.36 -10.06 10.51
C ARG A 16 -0.40 -10.68 9.35
N PHE A 17 -0.12 -11.94 9.06
CA PHE A 17 -0.92 -12.71 8.13
C PHE A 17 -1.95 -13.56 8.87
N PHE A 18 -3.16 -13.65 8.31
CA PHE A 18 -4.26 -14.46 8.87
C PHE A 18 -4.29 -15.88 8.30
N LYS A 19 -3.50 -16.12 7.26
CA LYS A 19 -3.32 -17.44 6.62
C LYS A 19 -1.85 -17.61 6.27
N ASP A 20 -1.32 -18.77 6.48
CA ASP A 20 0.06 -19.16 6.12
C ASP A 20 0.30 -19.30 4.61
N THR A 21 -0.78 -19.37 3.83
CA THR A 21 -0.70 -19.52 2.38
C THR A 21 -0.59 -18.18 1.61
N VAL A 22 -0.74 -17.03 2.29
CA VAL A 22 -0.87 -15.70 1.65
C VAL A 22 0.27 -15.41 0.67
N ILE A 23 1.52 -15.64 1.07
CA ILE A 23 2.69 -15.35 0.22
C ILE A 23 2.71 -16.29 -1.00
N ARG A 24 2.46 -17.58 -0.79
CA ARG A 24 2.39 -18.56 -1.89
C ARG A 24 1.30 -18.20 -2.89
N ASP A 25 0.12 -17.87 -2.40
CA ASP A 25 -1.04 -17.56 -3.24
C ASP A 25 -0.83 -16.21 -3.97
N ALA A 26 -0.13 -15.26 -3.35
CA ALA A 26 0.28 -14.02 -3.99
C ALA A 26 1.27 -14.25 -5.14
N VAL A 27 2.34 -15.02 -4.90
CA VAL A 27 3.34 -15.35 -5.93
C VAL A 27 2.69 -16.13 -7.07
N TYR A 28 1.87 -17.16 -6.75
CA TYR A 28 1.16 -17.92 -7.78
C TYR A 28 0.27 -17.04 -8.67
N THR A 29 -0.50 -16.13 -8.05
CA THR A 29 -1.37 -15.21 -8.82
C THR A 29 -0.54 -14.23 -9.64
N PHE A 30 0.56 -13.74 -9.07
CA PHE A 30 1.47 -12.80 -9.71
C PHE A 30 2.07 -13.37 -11.00
N GLU A 31 2.51 -14.63 -10.96
CA GLU A 31 3.05 -15.33 -12.12
C GLU A 31 1.97 -15.69 -13.14
N ARG A 32 0.86 -16.30 -12.69
CA ARG A 32 -0.23 -16.72 -13.54
C ARG A 32 -0.82 -15.58 -14.36
N ASP A 33 -1.03 -14.41 -13.72
CA ASP A 33 -1.67 -13.26 -14.34
C ASP A 33 -0.64 -12.30 -14.98
N ASP A 34 0.64 -12.67 -15.01
CA ASP A 34 1.77 -11.90 -15.56
C ASP A 34 1.80 -10.45 -15.08
N LEU A 35 1.74 -10.27 -13.75
CA LEU A 35 1.68 -8.95 -13.11
C LEU A 35 3.07 -8.34 -12.93
N ASP A 36 3.12 -7.00 -12.87
CA ASP A 36 4.31 -6.23 -12.49
C ASP A 36 4.25 -5.75 -11.04
N LEU A 37 3.01 -5.57 -10.51
CA LEU A 37 2.76 -5.16 -9.13
C LEU A 37 1.53 -5.86 -8.57
N LEU A 38 1.61 -6.35 -7.33
CA LEU A 38 0.50 -6.95 -6.60
C LEU A 38 0.47 -6.45 -5.17
N GLY A 39 -0.73 -6.14 -4.69
CA GLY A 39 -1.01 -5.78 -3.30
C GLY A 39 -2.10 -6.65 -2.68
N LEU A 40 -2.29 -6.47 -1.37
CA LEU A 40 -3.33 -7.10 -0.58
C LEU A 40 -4.24 -6.05 0.05
N TYR A 41 -5.41 -6.50 0.53
CA TYR A 41 -6.28 -5.70 1.36
C TYR A 41 -5.78 -5.64 2.82
N ILE A 42 -6.22 -4.61 3.57
CA ILE A 42 -5.86 -4.42 4.96
C ILE A 42 -7.00 -4.94 5.85
N LYS A 43 -6.65 -5.58 6.96
CA LYS A 43 -7.60 -5.95 8.01
C LYS A 43 -7.07 -5.52 9.37
N CYS A 44 -7.92 -4.87 10.18
CA CYS A 44 -7.59 -4.58 11.57
C CYS A 44 -7.53 -5.88 12.37
N TYR A 45 -6.44 -6.14 13.09
CA TYR A 45 -6.30 -7.35 13.91
C TYR A 45 -6.65 -7.12 15.38
N ASP A 46 -6.76 -5.88 15.82
CA ASP A 46 -7.23 -5.57 17.17
C ASP A 46 -8.77 -5.34 17.20
N ASP A 47 -9.33 -5.20 18.42
CA ASP A 47 -10.80 -5.16 18.60
C ASP A 47 -11.41 -3.77 18.40
N ASP A 48 -10.71 -2.87 17.72
CA ASP A 48 -11.22 -1.55 17.42
C ASP A 48 -12.22 -1.58 16.25
N PHE A 49 -13.51 -1.55 16.57
CA PHE A 49 -14.58 -1.59 15.58
C PHE A 49 -14.51 -0.41 14.58
N ARG A 50 -14.15 0.80 15.05
CA ARG A 50 -14.08 1.98 14.19
C ARG A 50 -12.92 1.87 13.20
N ALA A 51 -11.77 1.36 13.64
CA ALA A 51 -10.67 1.09 12.75
C ALA A 51 -10.99 -0.03 11.74
N LYS A 52 -11.73 -1.08 12.17
CA LYS A 52 -12.23 -2.14 11.25
C LYS A 52 -13.09 -1.55 10.14
N VAL A 53 -14.01 -0.63 10.49
CA VAL A 53 -14.85 0.08 9.51
C VAL A 53 -13.98 0.98 8.59
N GLY A 54 -13.01 1.70 9.16
CA GLY A 54 -12.10 2.56 8.38
C GLY A 54 -11.28 1.78 7.36
N PHE A 55 -10.67 0.66 7.75
CA PHE A 55 -9.95 -0.22 6.82
C PHE A 55 -10.89 -0.87 5.80
N GLY A 56 -12.11 -1.24 6.20
CA GLY A 56 -13.13 -1.76 5.30
C GLY A 56 -13.46 -0.76 4.19
N LEU A 57 -13.73 0.50 4.55
CA LEU A 57 -13.98 1.57 3.60
C LEU A 57 -12.78 1.83 2.67
N PHE A 58 -11.57 1.87 3.24
CA PHE A 58 -10.34 2.00 2.47
C PHE A 58 -10.19 0.87 1.44
N ASN A 59 -10.47 -0.38 1.83
CA ASN A 59 -10.42 -1.53 0.93
C ASN A 59 -11.45 -1.41 -0.22
N VAL A 60 -12.68 -0.98 0.06
CA VAL A 60 -13.70 -0.77 -0.97
C VAL A 60 -13.25 0.30 -1.97
N ILE A 61 -12.71 1.41 -1.47
CA ILE A 61 -12.16 2.46 -2.34
C ILE A 61 -11.03 1.91 -3.20
N ASN A 62 -10.08 1.17 -2.61
CA ASN A 62 -8.97 0.57 -3.35
C ASN A 62 -9.44 -0.48 -4.38
N ALA A 63 -10.45 -1.28 -4.04
CA ALA A 63 -11.03 -2.26 -4.96
C ALA A 63 -11.62 -1.60 -6.22
N VAL A 64 -12.20 -0.42 -6.08
CA VAL A 64 -12.69 0.37 -7.22
C VAL A 64 -11.54 1.07 -7.94
N MET A 65 -10.65 1.71 -7.18
CA MET A 65 -9.57 2.54 -7.73
C MET A 65 -8.50 1.73 -8.47
N GLN A 66 -8.29 0.44 -8.14
CA GLN A 66 -7.29 -0.40 -8.80
C GLN A 66 -7.46 -0.48 -10.32
N HIS A 67 -8.66 -0.25 -10.83
CA HIS A 67 -8.95 -0.26 -12.28
C HIS A 67 -8.53 1.04 -13.00
N PHE A 68 -8.14 2.06 -12.25
CA PHE A 68 -7.77 3.37 -12.78
C PHE A 68 -6.36 3.80 -12.36
N ILE A 69 -5.97 3.48 -11.14
CA ILE A 69 -4.68 3.87 -10.55
C ILE A 69 -4.15 2.68 -9.74
N PRO A 70 -2.98 2.13 -10.09
CA PRO A 70 -2.32 1.12 -9.26
C PRO A 70 -1.99 1.69 -7.88
N PHE A 71 -2.34 0.94 -6.84
CA PHE A 71 -1.93 1.27 -5.48
C PHE A 71 -1.80 0.00 -4.62
N ALA A 72 -0.57 -0.43 -4.41
CA ALA A 72 -0.23 -1.42 -3.38
C ALA A 72 0.29 -0.68 -2.15
N VAL A 73 -0.25 -0.99 -0.98
CA VAL A 73 0.23 -0.44 0.30
C VAL A 73 1.61 -1.02 0.62
N GLY A 74 2.56 -0.16 1.01
CA GLY A 74 3.95 -0.53 1.27
C GLY A 74 4.12 -1.66 2.29
N ALA A 75 3.14 -1.83 3.19
CA ALA A 75 3.10 -2.93 4.15
C ALA A 75 3.01 -4.34 3.51
N PHE A 76 2.57 -4.46 2.27
CA PHE A 76 2.69 -5.65 1.43
C PHE A 76 2.68 -5.25 -0.05
N MET A 77 3.84 -5.32 -0.69
CA MET A 77 4.00 -4.98 -2.10
C MET A 77 4.89 -6.02 -2.76
N LEU A 78 4.33 -6.81 -3.69
CA LEU A 78 5.06 -7.77 -4.52
C LEU A 78 5.26 -7.18 -5.91
N THR A 79 6.51 -7.10 -6.38
CA THR A 79 6.85 -6.51 -7.68
C THR A 79 7.90 -7.31 -8.43
N ARG A 80 7.94 -7.16 -9.76
CA ARG A 80 9.07 -7.61 -10.58
C ARG A 80 10.29 -6.73 -10.31
N LYS A 81 11.43 -7.38 -10.13
CA LYS A 81 12.68 -6.66 -9.84
C LYS A 81 13.13 -5.77 -10.99
N ASP A 82 13.04 -6.26 -12.21
CA ASP A 82 13.41 -5.51 -13.43
C ASP A 82 12.56 -4.25 -13.59
N ARG A 83 11.24 -4.36 -13.39
CA ARG A 83 10.32 -3.20 -13.43
C ARG A 83 10.60 -2.23 -12.29
N PHE A 84 10.84 -2.72 -11.08
CA PHE A 84 11.20 -1.87 -9.93
C PHE A 84 12.50 -1.08 -10.19
N ASP A 85 13.52 -1.75 -10.76
CA ASP A 85 14.80 -1.13 -11.11
C ASP A 85 14.63 -0.11 -12.26
N GLU A 86 13.84 -0.44 -13.29
CA GLU A 86 13.54 0.43 -14.43
C GLU A 86 12.82 1.71 -14.00
N LEU A 87 11.89 1.61 -13.05
CA LEU A 87 11.17 2.76 -12.48
C LEU A 87 12.03 3.58 -11.51
N GLY A 88 13.24 3.13 -11.19
CA GLY A 88 14.18 3.81 -10.29
C GLY A 88 13.92 3.56 -8.80
N GLY A 89 13.04 2.60 -8.46
CA GLY A 89 12.70 2.27 -7.08
C GLY A 89 11.78 3.29 -6.40
N PHE A 90 11.78 3.30 -5.08
CA PHE A 90 10.98 4.29 -4.33
C PHE A 90 11.48 5.72 -4.58
N PRO A 91 10.60 6.65 -4.95
CA PRO A 91 11.00 8.02 -5.26
C PRO A 91 11.43 8.76 -3.98
N SER A 92 12.73 9.06 -3.89
CA SER A 92 13.37 9.70 -2.72
C SER A 92 12.89 11.13 -2.43
N LYS A 93 12.15 11.74 -3.36
CA LYS A 93 11.60 13.10 -3.20
C LYS A 93 10.39 13.17 -2.26
N TYR A 94 9.83 12.03 -1.86
CA TYR A 94 8.68 11.96 -0.96
C TYR A 94 9.08 11.27 0.34
N GLU A 95 8.85 11.93 1.47
CA GLU A 95 9.14 11.38 2.80
C GLU A 95 8.06 10.42 3.30
N THR A 96 6.86 10.48 2.70
CA THR A 96 5.74 9.56 2.98
C THR A 96 4.95 9.28 1.71
N SER A 97 4.18 8.19 1.73
CA SER A 97 3.37 7.73 0.59
C SER A 97 4.22 7.39 -0.65
N GLU A 98 5.49 7.06 -0.45
CA GLU A 98 6.41 6.61 -1.49
C GLU A 98 5.89 5.36 -2.19
N ASP A 99 5.15 4.50 -1.47
CA ASP A 99 4.43 3.34 -1.98
C ASP A 99 3.35 3.72 -3.01
N PHE A 100 2.56 4.76 -2.71
CA PHE A 100 1.56 5.29 -3.64
C PHE A 100 2.21 5.87 -4.90
N PHE A 101 3.27 6.67 -4.74
CA PHE A 101 3.95 7.30 -5.87
C PHE A 101 4.69 6.29 -6.74
N LEU A 102 5.28 5.26 -6.15
CA LEU A 102 5.85 4.15 -6.89
C LEU A 102 4.75 3.36 -7.61
N SER A 103 3.69 2.96 -6.89
CA SER A 103 2.61 2.15 -7.45
C SER A 103 1.99 2.76 -8.70
N LYS A 104 1.71 4.07 -8.69
CA LYS A 104 1.10 4.75 -9.83
C LYS A 104 2.00 4.85 -11.08
N MET A 105 3.27 4.48 -10.99
CA MET A 105 4.18 4.41 -12.14
C MET A 105 4.04 3.08 -12.91
N TYR A 106 3.39 2.08 -12.33
CA TYR A 106 3.10 0.80 -12.98
C TYR A 106 1.90 0.90 -13.93
N ASP A 107 1.86 0.01 -14.92
CA ASP A 107 0.68 -0.13 -15.79
C ASP A 107 -0.49 -0.71 -14.98
N VAL A 108 -1.65 -0.05 -15.05
CA VAL A 108 -2.87 -0.50 -14.39
C VAL A 108 -3.30 -1.91 -14.83
N LYS A 109 -2.99 -2.31 -16.06
CA LYS A 109 -3.29 -3.65 -16.58
C LYS A 109 -2.38 -4.74 -16.00
N LYS A 110 -1.24 -4.35 -15.44
CA LYS A 110 -0.24 -5.22 -14.80
C LYS A 110 -0.27 -5.12 -13.28
N PHE A 111 -1.31 -4.52 -12.72
CA PHE A 111 -1.55 -4.39 -11.29
C PHE A 111 -2.79 -5.14 -10.84
N LYS A 112 -2.73 -5.74 -9.65
CA LYS A 112 -3.88 -6.41 -9.03
C LYS A 112 -3.82 -6.38 -7.51
N LEU A 113 -4.98 -6.11 -6.88
CA LEU A 113 -5.23 -6.45 -5.50
C LEU A 113 -5.91 -7.82 -5.45
N ILE A 114 -5.34 -8.76 -4.70
CA ILE A 114 -5.94 -10.08 -4.53
C ILE A 114 -6.72 -10.17 -3.22
N ASN A 115 -7.71 -11.08 -3.17
CA ASN A 115 -8.61 -11.25 -2.02
C ASN A 115 -7.92 -12.00 -0.86
N HIS A 116 -6.77 -11.48 -0.45
CA HIS A 116 -6.07 -11.80 0.78
C HIS A 116 -5.87 -10.54 1.61
N HIS A 117 -5.63 -10.72 2.90
CA HIS A 117 -5.51 -9.62 3.83
C HIS A 117 -4.21 -9.74 4.63
N PHE A 118 -3.56 -8.60 4.83
CA PHE A 118 -2.59 -8.44 5.88
C PHE A 118 -3.18 -7.63 7.04
N GLY A 119 -2.70 -7.91 8.24
CA GLY A 119 -3.20 -7.29 9.46
C GLY A 119 -2.37 -6.06 9.84
N GLN A 120 -3.07 -4.98 10.17
CA GLN A 120 -2.50 -3.82 10.86
C GLN A 120 -3.30 -3.49 12.12
N ASP A 121 -2.68 -2.81 13.08
CA ASP A 121 -3.35 -2.35 14.29
C ASP A 121 -4.11 -1.02 14.07
N SER A 122 -4.88 -0.63 15.09
CA SER A 122 -5.62 0.64 15.09
C SER A 122 -4.80 1.83 15.62
N ARG A 123 -3.51 1.64 15.94
CA ARG A 123 -2.65 2.62 16.60
C ARG A 123 -2.70 4.00 15.93
N ARG A 124 -2.61 4.06 14.60
CA ARG A 124 -2.69 5.33 13.84
C ARG A 124 -4.06 6.00 13.98
N PHE A 125 -5.16 5.23 13.96
CA PHE A 125 -6.49 5.78 14.18
C PHE A 125 -6.66 6.34 15.59
N LYS A 126 -6.13 5.67 16.61
CA LYS A 126 -6.16 6.14 17.99
C LYS A 126 -5.34 7.41 18.18
N LYS A 127 -4.15 7.49 17.57
CA LYS A 127 -3.24 8.64 17.68
C LYS A 127 -3.79 9.88 16.98
N MET A 128 -4.25 9.76 15.74
CA MET A 128 -4.74 10.89 14.94
C MET A 128 -6.21 11.23 15.22
N GLY A 129 -6.94 10.36 15.92
CA GLY A 129 -8.40 10.37 15.99
C GLY A 129 -9.02 9.86 14.67
N TYR A 130 -10.21 9.26 14.77
CA TYR A 130 -10.87 8.64 13.60
C TYR A 130 -11.25 9.66 12.53
N THR A 131 -11.76 10.82 12.94
CA THR A 131 -12.06 11.93 12.02
C THR A 131 -10.81 12.55 11.41
N GLY A 132 -9.74 12.67 12.22
CA GLY A 132 -8.43 13.14 11.76
C GLY A 132 -7.85 12.21 10.70
N MET A 133 -7.92 10.90 10.91
CA MET A 133 -7.46 9.90 9.93
C MET A 133 -8.28 9.94 8.64
N ALA A 134 -9.62 10.05 8.73
CA ALA A 134 -10.46 10.20 7.56
C ALA A 134 -10.12 11.46 6.77
N TRP A 135 -9.97 12.60 7.45
CA TRP A 135 -9.56 13.85 6.83
C TRP A 135 -8.16 13.76 6.17
N TYR A 136 -7.22 13.10 6.86
CA TYR A 136 -5.88 12.84 6.32
C TYR A 136 -5.95 12.09 4.98
N LEU A 137 -6.72 11.00 4.91
CA LEU A 137 -6.88 10.21 3.69
C LEU A 137 -7.55 11.01 2.56
N ILE A 138 -8.61 11.76 2.87
CA ILE A 138 -9.30 12.64 1.91
C ILE A 138 -8.34 13.70 1.38
N LYS A 139 -7.61 14.39 2.27
CA LYS A 139 -6.64 15.43 1.89
C LYS A 139 -5.53 14.88 0.99
N ASN A 140 -5.02 13.68 1.29
CA ASN A 140 -4.02 13.01 0.46
C ASN A 140 -4.58 12.64 -0.91
N PHE A 141 -5.80 12.13 -0.95
CA PHE A 141 -6.46 11.78 -2.22
C PHE A 141 -6.67 13.01 -3.12
N TRP A 142 -7.19 14.12 -2.57
CA TRP A 142 -7.36 15.36 -3.34
C TRP A 142 -6.04 15.94 -3.85
N ASN A 143 -4.99 15.84 -3.06
CA ASN A 143 -3.67 16.39 -3.38
C ASN A 143 -2.72 15.38 -4.05
N ARG A 144 -3.20 14.23 -4.49
CA ARG A 144 -2.36 13.16 -5.05
C ARG A 144 -1.48 13.56 -6.24
N ASN A 145 -1.86 14.61 -6.96
CA ASN A 145 -1.11 15.16 -8.09
C ASN A 145 -0.46 16.52 -7.77
N ASN A 146 -0.56 17.03 -6.56
CA ASN A 146 -0.02 18.31 -6.14
C ASN A 146 1.37 18.14 -5.54
N GLU A 147 2.43 18.32 -6.35
CA GLU A 147 3.81 18.14 -5.87
C GLU A 147 4.20 19.08 -4.72
N ARG A 148 3.69 20.33 -4.71
CA ARG A 148 3.98 21.27 -3.61
C ARG A 148 3.43 20.78 -2.30
N PHE A 149 2.20 20.24 -2.29
CA PHE A 149 1.59 19.67 -1.08
C PHE A 149 2.45 18.57 -0.44
N TRP A 150 3.13 17.77 -1.26
CA TRP A 150 3.95 16.64 -0.78
C TRP A 150 5.36 17.06 -0.38
N LYS A 151 5.93 18.11 -0.98
CA LYS A 151 7.27 18.61 -0.65
C LYS A 151 7.29 19.48 0.60
N ASP A 152 6.26 20.32 0.79
CA ASP A 152 6.24 21.33 1.84
C ASP A 152 5.56 20.83 3.14
N ARG A 153 5.26 19.53 3.21
CA ARG A 153 4.50 18.97 4.31
C ARG A 153 5.43 18.60 5.49
N ASP A 154 5.09 19.10 6.67
CA ASP A 154 5.69 18.66 7.93
C ASP A 154 5.14 17.27 8.32
N TYR A 155 6.01 16.27 8.37
CA TYR A 155 5.70 14.90 8.75
C TYR A 155 6.09 14.55 10.19
N SER A 156 6.59 15.51 10.98
CA SER A 156 7.04 15.29 12.36
C SER A 156 5.97 14.60 13.23
N ASN A 157 4.69 14.94 13.02
CA ASN A 157 3.55 14.34 13.74
C ASN A 157 3.07 13.00 13.18
N TYR A 158 3.62 12.52 12.07
CA TYR A 158 3.22 11.27 11.46
C TYR A 158 3.97 10.06 12.03
N TRP A 159 5.26 10.26 12.35
CA TRP A 159 6.15 9.20 12.83
C TRP A 159 6.32 9.20 14.36
N ASN A 160 6.10 10.31 15.05
CA ASN A 160 6.27 10.48 16.53
C ASN A 160 5.02 10.08 17.31
#